data_256861ea57dc97ba437cce0fa2751d41
#
_entry.id   256861ea57dc97ba437cce0fa2751d41
#
_cell.length_a   1.000
_cell.length_b   1.000
_cell.length_c   1.000
_cell.angle_alpha   90.00
_cell.angle_beta   90.00
_cell.angle_gamma   90.00
#
_symmetry.space_group_name_H-M   'P 1'
#
loop_
_entity.id
_entity.type
_entity.pdbx_description
1 polymer ?
#
loop_
_entity_poly.entity_id
_entity_poly.type
_entity_poly.pdbx_seq_one_letter_code
_entity_poly.pdbx_strand_id
1 'polypeptide(L)'
;VRQLALKARPDGDIDLPFALDQIAGRQTARRKLPSWAATEGIIYPPHLSMEQCSGEPAARYKASVAARLTHRADAAADGHDAATGATDTTGGRLNAREDGRRDNREERDGILVDITGGFGVDFSYMARNFGKAIYVERQEHLCRIAEANFRRLGLTQAVTINGDGPEYIAGMEDHASLIYADPARRDDHGGRTFAISDCTPDILSILGMLLNHAPHVMLKLSPMLDWRKAVRDISETGATVSEVHIVATAGECKELLTVICREPANGLRIFCVNDGTTVEYDADETVPEPSSAAGCPDEDIPAPPCYVYEPNASVMKAGCFGLIASRYGVRQISRDSHLFVSRNAVGDFPGRRFAVTAVTTMNKKELRRTLSGVTKANITVRNFPMNTATLRRRLKLAEGGDTYIMATTTAGGCHILLICNKA
;
A
#
# COMPACT_ATOMS: atom_id res chain seq x y z
N VAL A 1 -10.35 21.25 18.84
CA VAL A 1 -11.21 20.24 19.45
C VAL A 1 -11.02 20.24 20.97
N ARG A 2 -9.81 19.94 21.55
CA ARG A 2 -9.57 19.92 23.02
C ARG A 2 -9.97 21.21 23.73
N GLN A 3 -9.72 22.39 23.15
CA GLN A 3 -10.09 23.68 23.74
C GLN A 3 -11.61 23.93 23.73
N LEU A 4 -12.33 23.41 22.75
CA LEU A 4 -13.80 23.46 22.69
C LEU A 4 -14.42 22.54 23.73
N ALA A 5 -13.90 21.31 23.87
CA ALA A 5 -14.35 20.37 24.90
C ALA A 5 -14.21 20.90 26.33
N LEU A 6 -13.14 21.69 26.60
CA LEU A 6 -12.89 22.29 27.93
C LEU A 6 -13.72 23.53 28.20
N LYS A 7 -14.30 24.17 27.17
CA LYS A 7 -15.12 25.41 27.32
C LYS A 7 -16.61 25.18 27.21
N ALA A 8 -17.04 24.03 26.75
CA ALA A 8 -18.47 23.76 26.59
C ALA A 8 -19.13 23.48 27.92
N ARG A 9 -20.26 24.19 28.19
CA ARG A 9 -21.13 23.94 29.34
C ARG A 9 -22.12 22.83 28.97
N PRO A 10 -22.48 21.92 29.92
CA PRO A 10 -23.36 20.80 29.64
C PRO A 10 -24.84 21.16 29.44
N ASP A 11 -25.22 22.43 29.43
CA ASP A 11 -26.61 22.89 29.44
C ASP A 11 -27.17 23.25 28.04
N GLY A 12 -27.01 22.38 27.06
CA GLY A 12 -27.54 22.62 25.73
C GLY A 12 -28.05 21.36 25.04
N ASP A 13 -29.01 21.49 24.14
CA ASP A 13 -29.57 20.45 23.26
C ASP A 13 -28.54 19.84 22.29
N ILE A 14 -27.24 20.09 22.50
CA ILE A 14 -26.15 19.64 21.61
C ILE A 14 -25.47 18.41 22.22
N ASP A 15 -25.51 17.28 21.50
CA ASP A 15 -24.64 16.12 21.76
C ASP A 15 -23.18 16.51 21.51
N LEU A 16 -22.53 16.97 22.60
CA LEU A 16 -21.15 17.46 22.53
C LEU A 16 -20.14 16.40 22.10
N PRO A 17 -20.16 15.14 22.60
CA PRO A 17 -19.32 14.06 22.10
C PRO A 17 -19.45 13.87 20.59
N PHE A 18 -20.67 13.77 20.09
CA PHE A 18 -20.90 13.65 18.64
C PHE A 18 -20.36 14.86 17.87
N ALA A 19 -20.65 16.08 18.31
CA ALA A 19 -20.15 17.30 17.64
C ALA A 19 -18.62 17.34 17.58
N LEU A 20 -17.93 16.91 18.65
CA LEU A 20 -16.46 16.85 18.70
C LEU A 20 -15.92 15.78 17.74
N ASP A 21 -16.56 14.62 17.64
CA ASP A 21 -16.20 13.58 16.68
C ASP A 21 -16.38 14.07 15.24
N GLN A 22 -17.46 14.82 14.93
CA GLN A 22 -17.67 15.40 13.60
C GLN A 22 -16.56 16.41 13.24
N ILE A 23 -16.17 17.29 14.17
CA ILE A 23 -15.10 18.27 13.94
C ILE A 23 -13.75 17.56 13.73
N ALA A 24 -13.42 16.60 14.62
CA ALA A 24 -12.18 15.84 14.54
C ALA A 24 -12.12 14.98 13.27
N GLY A 25 -13.22 14.26 12.97
CA GLY A 25 -13.37 13.44 11.78
C GLY A 25 -13.18 14.24 10.49
N ARG A 26 -13.82 15.41 10.38
CA ARG A 26 -13.65 16.29 9.22
C ARG A 26 -12.24 16.83 9.07
N GLN A 27 -11.56 17.16 10.18
CA GLN A 27 -10.17 17.61 10.14
C GLN A 27 -9.23 16.50 9.63
N THR A 28 -9.41 15.26 10.08
CA THR A 28 -8.67 14.10 9.60
C THR A 28 -9.00 13.82 8.14
N ALA A 29 -10.28 13.87 7.75
CA ALA A 29 -10.74 13.59 6.40
C ALA A 29 -10.19 14.57 5.36
N ARG A 30 -10.00 15.84 5.68
CA ARG A 30 -9.39 16.81 4.74
C ARG A 30 -8.06 16.34 4.17
N ARG A 31 -7.29 15.56 4.92
CA ARG A 31 -5.99 15.01 4.51
C ARG A 31 -6.12 13.57 4.04
N LYS A 32 -6.90 12.74 4.74
CA LYS A 32 -6.99 11.29 4.55
C LYS A 32 -8.00 10.90 3.46
N LEU A 33 -9.12 11.64 3.37
CA LEU A 33 -10.28 11.40 2.51
C LEU A 33 -10.80 12.72 1.91
N PRO A 34 -10.01 13.43 1.10
CA PRO A 34 -10.38 14.76 0.61
C PRO A 34 -11.71 14.81 -0.14
N SER A 35 -12.06 13.80 -0.93
CA SER A 35 -13.35 13.74 -1.64
C SER A 35 -14.52 13.63 -0.67
N TRP A 36 -14.38 12.86 0.41
CA TRP A 36 -15.41 12.78 1.46
C TRP A 36 -15.54 14.09 2.22
N ALA A 37 -14.42 14.74 2.54
CA ALA A 37 -14.41 16.03 3.22
C ALA A 37 -15.03 17.15 2.37
N ALA A 38 -15.02 17.04 1.06
CA ALA A 38 -15.67 17.96 0.10
C ALA A 38 -17.16 17.68 -0.05
N THR A 39 -17.63 16.48 0.30
CA THR A 39 -19.06 16.12 0.24
C THR A 39 -19.78 16.67 1.46
N GLU A 40 -20.85 17.44 1.24
CA GLU A 40 -21.63 18.01 2.33
C GLU A 40 -22.42 16.93 3.09
N GLY A 41 -22.54 17.10 4.39
CA GLY A 41 -23.35 16.25 5.26
C GLY A 41 -22.74 14.86 5.58
N ILE A 42 -21.50 14.57 5.22
CA ILE A 42 -20.81 13.33 5.65
C ILE A 42 -20.77 13.27 7.18
N ILE A 43 -21.15 12.11 7.71
CA ILE A 43 -21.09 11.77 9.13
C ILE A 43 -19.81 10.98 9.39
N TYR A 44 -19.02 11.44 10.35
CA TYR A 44 -17.77 10.79 10.73
C TYR A 44 -17.96 9.90 11.95
N PRO A 45 -17.39 8.70 11.98
CA PRO A 45 -17.45 7.81 13.13
C PRO A 45 -16.52 8.29 14.26
N PRO A 46 -16.55 7.65 15.43
CA PRO A 46 -15.59 7.89 16.49
C PRO A 46 -14.14 7.80 16.00
N HIS A 47 -13.24 8.50 16.68
CA HIS A 47 -11.83 8.70 16.29
C HIS A 47 -11.11 7.41 15.87
N LEU A 48 -11.31 6.30 16.59
CA LEU A 48 -10.65 5.02 16.30
C LEU A 48 -10.96 4.51 14.88
N SER A 49 -12.23 4.51 14.49
CA SER A 49 -12.64 4.07 13.14
C SER A 49 -12.09 4.99 12.06
N MET A 50 -11.94 6.29 12.34
CA MET A 50 -11.29 7.25 11.43
C MET A 50 -9.79 6.98 11.26
N GLU A 51 -9.09 6.55 12.30
CA GLU A 51 -7.67 6.21 12.21
C GLU A 51 -7.44 4.90 11.46
N GLN A 52 -8.30 3.91 11.68
CA GLN A 52 -8.17 2.57 11.09
C GLN A 52 -8.61 2.48 9.63
N CYS A 53 -9.52 3.35 9.16
CA CYS A 53 -9.97 3.28 7.77
C CYS A 53 -8.84 3.56 6.77
N SER A 54 -8.99 3.10 5.54
CA SER A 54 -8.07 3.39 4.44
C SER A 54 -7.98 4.88 4.13
N GLY A 55 -6.84 5.32 3.62
CA GLY A 55 -6.75 6.62 2.95
C GLY A 55 -7.32 6.56 1.53
N GLU A 56 -7.76 7.70 1.01
CA GLU A 56 -8.36 7.80 -0.32
C GLU A 56 -7.50 7.20 -1.45
N PRO A 57 -6.17 7.41 -1.50
CA PRO A 57 -5.35 6.78 -2.55
C PRO A 57 -5.39 5.25 -2.52
N ALA A 58 -5.34 4.64 -1.33
CA ALA A 58 -5.42 3.19 -1.18
C ALA A 58 -6.82 2.65 -1.52
N ALA A 59 -7.89 3.35 -1.14
CA ALA A 59 -9.26 2.98 -1.49
C ALA A 59 -9.51 3.06 -3.01
N ARG A 60 -8.99 4.09 -3.68
CA ARG A 60 -9.04 4.21 -5.15
C ARG A 60 -8.26 3.10 -5.83
N TYR A 61 -7.11 2.73 -5.30
CA TYR A 61 -6.33 1.62 -5.82
C TYR A 61 -7.11 0.29 -5.72
N LYS A 62 -7.71 -0.01 -4.55
CA LYS A 62 -8.57 -1.20 -4.39
C LYS A 62 -9.73 -1.20 -5.39
N ALA A 63 -10.35 -0.06 -5.62
CA ALA A 63 -11.41 0.09 -6.61
C ALA A 63 -10.93 -0.22 -8.04
N SER A 64 -9.72 0.16 -8.42
CA SER A 64 -9.14 -0.20 -9.73
C SER A 64 -8.85 -1.70 -9.86
N VAL A 65 -8.40 -2.34 -8.77
CA VAL A 65 -8.23 -3.80 -8.74
C VAL A 65 -9.58 -4.50 -8.89
N ALA A 66 -10.59 -4.07 -8.12
CA ALA A 66 -11.94 -4.62 -8.16
C ALA A 66 -12.56 -4.51 -9.58
N ALA A 67 -12.46 -3.35 -10.23
CA ALA A 67 -12.94 -3.14 -11.60
C ALA A 67 -12.30 -4.14 -12.60
N ARG A 68 -10.97 -4.32 -12.50
CA ARG A 68 -10.25 -5.25 -13.39
C ARG A 68 -10.67 -6.71 -13.20
N LEU A 69 -10.97 -7.12 -11.96
CA LEU A 69 -11.43 -8.48 -11.65
C LEU A 69 -12.84 -8.74 -12.22
N THR A 70 -13.72 -7.75 -12.16
CA THR A 70 -15.08 -7.84 -12.71
C THR A 70 -15.06 -8.04 -14.21
N HIS A 71 -14.33 -7.21 -14.96
CA HIS A 71 -14.22 -7.33 -16.42
C HIS A 71 -13.61 -8.67 -16.88
N ARG A 72 -12.73 -9.29 -16.08
CA ARG A 72 -12.18 -10.61 -16.38
C ARG A 72 -13.18 -11.74 -16.17
N ALA A 73 -14.05 -11.63 -15.17
CA ALA A 73 -15.08 -12.61 -14.90
C ALA A 73 -16.11 -12.66 -16.05
N ASP A 74 -16.50 -11.50 -16.56
CA ASP A 74 -17.44 -11.39 -17.68
C ASP A 74 -16.85 -11.99 -18.96
N ALA A 75 -15.59 -11.72 -19.29
CA ALA A 75 -14.90 -12.28 -20.46
C ALA A 75 -14.72 -13.83 -20.39
N ALA A 76 -14.61 -14.39 -19.19
CA ALA A 76 -14.52 -15.82 -18.99
C ALA A 76 -15.90 -16.52 -19.09
N ALA A 77 -16.98 -15.82 -18.73
CA ALA A 77 -18.35 -16.32 -18.83
C ALA A 77 -18.87 -16.36 -20.29
N ASP A 78 -18.40 -15.44 -21.14
CA ASP A 78 -18.83 -15.30 -22.54
C ASP A 78 -18.12 -16.24 -23.52
N GLY A 79 -17.21 -17.11 -23.04
CA GLY A 79 -16.67 -18.27 -23.77
C GLY A 79 -16.06 -17.97 -25.15
N HIS A 80 -15.36 -16.84 -25.32
CA HIS A 80 -14.65 -16.56 -26.56
C HIS A 80 -13.15 -16.81 -26.39
N ASP A 81 -12.68 -17.91 -26.95
CA ASP A 81 -11.29 -18.17 -27.32
C ASP A 81 -10.78 -17.05 -28.26
N ALA A 82 -9.95 -16.19 -27.76
CA ALA A 82 -9.12 -15.33 -28.58
C ALA A 82 -7.64 -15.56 -28.22
N ALA A 83 -7.13 -16.70 -28.69
CA ALA A 83 -5.70 -16.84 -28.91
C ALA A 83 -5.36 -16.10 -30.20
N THR A 84 -4.63 -15.01 -30.11
CA THR A 84 -3.52 -14.64 -31.04
C THR A 84 -2.93 -13.29 -30.64
N GLY A 85 -1.73 -13.32 -30.25
CA GLY A 85 -0.51 -12.54 -30.48
C GLY A 85 -0.64 -11.06 -30.82
N ALA A 86 0.01 -10.25 -29.96
CA ALA A 86 0.95 -9.23 -30.44
C ALA A 86 1.67 -8.64 -29.22
N THR A 87 2.98 -8.86 -29.19
CA THR A 87 3.95 -8.09 -28.44
C THR A 87 3.94 -6.65 -28.93
N ASP A 88 3.69 -5.68 -28.03
CA ASP A 88 4.21 -4.34 -28.26
C ASP A 88 4.65 -3.72 -26.92
N THR A 89 5.96 -3.54 -26.84
CA THR A 89 6.69 -2.88 -25.78
C THR A 89 6.74 -1.39 -26.09
N THR A 90 5.88 -0.59 -25.46
CA THR A 90 6.15 0.85 -25.31
C THR A 90 5.46 1.39 -24.08
N GLY A 91 6.25 1.97 -23.17
CA GLY A 91 5.81 2.63 -21.96
C GLY A 91 4.85 3.81 -22.27
N GLY A 92 3.57 3.61 -21.97
CA GLY A 92 2.53 4.63 -22.10
C GLY A 92 2.29 5.31 -20.76
N ARG A 93 2.68 6.58 -20.66
CA ARG A 93 2.19 7.52 -19.63
C ARG A 93 0.67 7.54 -19.67
N LEU A 94 0.01 7.14 -18.58
CA LEU A 94 -1.41 7.42 -18.37
C LEU A 94 -1.56 8.92 -18.08
N ASN A 95 -1.77 9.69 -19.13
CA ASN A 95 -2.28 11.06 -19.01
C ASN A 95 -3.74 10.96 -18.55
N ALA A 96 -4.03 11.50 -17.38
CA ALA A 96 -5.39 11.80 -16.95
C ALA A 96 -5.99 12.82 -17.94
N ARG A 97 -6.83 12.35 -18.86
CA ARG A 97 -7.74 13.21 -19.59
C ARG A 97 -9.00 13.40 -18.74
N GLU A 98 -9.20 14.61 -18.29
CA GLU A 98 -10.53 15.11 -17.94
C GLU A 98 -11.40 15.02 -19.20
N ASP A 99 -12.30 14.06 -19.24
CA ASP A 99 -13.28 14.03 -20.31
C ASP A 99 -14.70 13.92 -19.75
N GLY A 100 -15.59 14.66 -20.40
CA GLY A 100 -16.92 14.98 -19.99
C GLY A 100 -17.76 13.77 -19.61
N ARG A 101 -18.49 13.91 -18.50
CA ARG A 101 -19.52 13.01 -18.02
C ARG A 101 -20.54 12.68 -19.13
N ARG A 102 -20.37 11.51 -19.73
CA ARG A 102 -21.51 10.73 -20.21
C ARG A 102 -21.91 9.78 -19.10
N ASP A 103 -23.15 9.84 -18.70
CA ASP A 103 -23.78 9.00 -17.68
C ASP A 103 -23.95 7.57 -18.27
N ASN A 104 -22.85 6.80 -18.32
CA ASN A 104 -22.87 5.40 -18.74
C ASN A 104 -23.33 4.53 -17.56
N ARG A 105 -24.60 4.68 -17.17
CA ARG A 105 -25.24 3.84 -16.14
C ARG A 105 -25.71 2.47 -16.64
N GLU A 106 -25.57 2.17 -17.91
CA GLU A 106 -26.30 1.06 -18.55
C GLU A 106 -25.58 -0.28 -18.63
N GLU A 107 -24.31 -0.43 -18.14
CA GLU A 107 -23.59 -1.71 -18.23
C GLU A 107 -22.67 -1.98 -17.03
N ARG A 108 -23.15 -1.78 -15.82
CA ARG A 108 -22.43 -2.25 -14.64
C ARG A 108 -23.07 -3.54 -14.17
N ASP A 109 -22.55 -4.65 -14.64
CA ASP A 109 -22.93 -5.97 -14.15
C ASP A 109 -22.10 -6.35 -12.92
N GLY A 110 -22.57 -7.37 -12.22
CA GLY A 110 -21.87 -7.96 -11.09
C GLY A 110 -22.25 -7.40 -9.72
N ILE A 111 -21.94 -8.22 -8.72
CA ILE A 111 -22.26 -7.99 -7.32
C ILE A 111 -20.95 -7.92 -6.52
N LEU A 112 -20.76 -6.81 -5.80
CA LEU A 112 -19.74 -6.69 -4.75
C LEU A 112 -20.36 -7.02 -3.39
N VAL A 113 -19.68 -7.83 -2.58
CA VAL A 113 -20.03 -8.02 -1.17
C VAL A 113 -18.82 -7.69 -0.30
N ASP A 114 -18.96 -6.68 0.57
CA ASP A 114 -17.99 -6.39 1.64
C ASP A 114 -18.51 -6.98 2.94
N ILE A 115 -17.83 -8.01 3.46
CA ILE A 115 -18.24 -8.75 4.66
C ILE A 115 -17.71 -8.15 5.97
N THR A 116 -16.99 -7.03 5.90
CA THR A 116 -16.32 -6.37 7.03
C THR A 116 -16.43 -4.84 6.96
N GLY A 117 -17.56 -4.34 6.61
CA GLY A 117 -17.88 -2.97 6.19
C GLY A 117 -17.17 -1.82 6.89
N GLY A 118 -17.10 -1.83 8.23
CA GLY A 118 -16.45 -0.78 9.03
C GLY A 118 -17.00 0.62 8.76
N PHE A 119 -16.14 1.60 8.51
CA PHE A 119 -16.59 2.96 8.13
C PHE A 119 -17.05 3.05 6.66
N GLY A 120 -16.82 2.02 5.84
CA GLY A 120 -17.32 1.96 4.46
C GLY A 120 -16.49 2.75 3.44
N VAL A 121 -15.27 3.16 3.78
CA VAL A 121 -14.42 3.91 2.84
C VAL A 121 -14.07 3.07 1.62
N ASP A 122 -13.46 1.90 1.80
CA ASP A 122 -13.07 1.00 0.72
C ASP A 122 -14.26 0.59 -0.12
N PHE A 123 -15.34 0.17 0.55
CA PHE A 123 -16.61 -0.15 -0.09
C PHE A 123 -17.10 0.98 -1.00
N SER A 124 -17.09 2.23 -0.54
CA SER A 124 -17.65 3.37 -1.28
C SER A 124 -16.95 3.65 -2.60
N TYR A 125 -15.65 3.33 -2.70
CA TYR A 125 -14.88 3.46 -3.94
C TYR A 125 -15.08 2.26 -4.85
N MET A 126 -15.06 1.04 -4.30
CA MET A 126 -15.26 -0.20 -5.08
C MET A 126 -16.68 -0.32 -5.64
N ALA A 127 -17.71 0.01 -4.84
CA ALA A 127 -19.11 -0.09 -5.22
C ALA A 127 -19.46 0.64 -6.53
N ARG A 128 -18.69 1.67 -6.90
CA ARG A 128 -18.90 2.43 -8.14
C ARG A 128 -18.69 1.61 -9.41
N ASN A 129 -18.06 0.45 -9.31
CA ASN A 129 -17.75 -0.43 -10.44
C ASN A 129 -18.77 -1.58 -10.60
N PHE A 130 -19.77 -1.68 -9.71
CA PHE A 130 -20.73 -2.79 -9.69
C PHE A 130 -22.16 -2.30 -9.84
N GLY A 131 -23.02 -3.16 -10.41
CA GLY A 131 -24.45 -2.89 -10.53
C GLY A 131 -25.17 -3.02 -9.19
N LYS A 132 -24.71 -3.92 -8.33
CA LYS A 132 -25.21 -4.12 -6.95
C LYS A 132 -24.00 -4.21 -6.01
N ALA A 133 -24.07 -3.53 -4.88
CA ALA A 133 -23.01 -3.57 -3.87
C ALA A 133 -23.62 -3.75 -2.49
N ILE A 134 -23.17 -4.77 -1.78
CA ILE A 134 -23.71 -5.18 -0.48
C ILE A 134 -22.63 -4.94 0.56
N TYR A 135 -22.95 -4.10 1.54
CA TYR A 135 -22.13 -3.77 2.68
C TYR A 135 -22.68 -4.46 3.92
N VAL A 136 -21.88 -5.30 4.56
CA VAL A 136 -22.26 -6.03 5.79
C VAL A 136 -21.37 -5.59 6.95
N GLU A 137 -22.00 -5.15 8.04
CA GLU A 137 -21.31 -4.69 9.24
C GLU A 137 -22.08 -5.08 10.51
N ARG A 138 -21.37 -5.55 11.52
CA ARG A 138 -21.95 -6.03 12.80
C ARG A 138 -22.41 -4.91 13.70
N GLN A 139 -21.72 -3.77 13.65
CA GLN A 139 -21.98 -2.62 14.51
C GLN A 139 -23.07 -1.74 13.92
N GLU A 140 -24.26 -1.78 14.49
CA GLU A 140 -25.44 -1.05 14.01
C GLU A 140 -25.17 0.45 13.81
N HIS A 141 -24.42 1.09 14.71
CA HIS A 141 -24.12 2.51 14.58
C HIS A 141 -23.24 2.82 13.34
N LEU A 142 -22.31 1.93 12.94
CA LEU A 142 -21.54 2.07 11.73
C LEU A 142 -22.41 1.85 10.50
N CYS A 143 -23.35 0.89 10.52
CA CYS A 143 -24.32 0.70 9.44
C CYS A 143 -25.13 1.97 9.19
N ARG A 144 -25.66 2.61 10.25
CA ARG A 144 -26.42 3.86 10.12
C ARG A 144 -25.59 5.00 9.52
N ILE A 145 -24.32 5.14 9.95
CA ILE A 145 -23.38 6.14 9.41
C ILE A 145 -23.08 5.83 7.93
N ALA A 146 -22.77 4.58 7.61
CA ALA A 146 -22.44 4.15 6.25
C ALA A 146 -23.61 4.38 5.29
N GLU A 147 -24.81 3.96 5.65
CA GLU A 147 -26.03 4.16 4.85
C GLU A 147 -26.28 5.63 4.55
N ALA A 148 -26.18 6.49 5.58
CA ALA A 148 -26.32 7.93 5.41
C ALA A 148 -25.26 8.53 4.49
N ASN A 149 -24.01 8.07 4.61
CA ASN A 149 -22.89 8.54 3.79
C ASN A 149 -22.99 8.02 2.35
N PHE A 150 -23.37 6.76 2.12
CA PHE A 150 -23.54 6.20 0.77
C PHE A 150 -24.59 6.96 -0.03
N ARG A 151 -25.71 7.35 0.58
CA ARG A 151 -26.70 8.23 -0.06
C ARG A 151 -26.09 9.57 -0.47
N ARG A 152 -25.28 10.21 0.40
CA ARG A 152 -24.62 11.50 0.10
C ARG A 152 -23.54 11.38 -0.96
N LEU A 153 -22.88 10.22 -1.03
CA LEU A 153 -21.88 9.89 -2.07
C LEU A 153 -22.51 9.45 -3.39
N GLY A 154 -23.86 9.36 -3.46
CA GLY A 154 -24.60 8.99 -4.68
C GLY A 154 -24.50 7.51 -5.04
N LEU A 155 -24.28 6.63 -4.05
CA LEU A 155 -24.18 5.17 -4.25
C LEU A 155 -25.58 4.55 -4.17
N THR A 156 -26.38 4.68 -5.23
CA THR A 156 -27.77 4.20 -5.27
C THR A 156 -27.88 2.68 -5.33
N GLN A 157 -26.85 1.98 -5.78
CA GLN A 157 -26.75 0.51 -5.86
C GLN A 157 -26.26 -0.13 -4.55
N ALA A 158 -25.90 0.66 -3.54
CA ALA A 158 -25.40 0.15 -2.27
C ALA A 158 -26.56 -0.30 -1.36
N VAL A 159 -26.45 -1.51 -0.83
CA VAL A 159 -27.36 -2.08 0.16
C VAL A 159 -26.58 -2.29 1.45
N THR A 160 -27.09 -1.76 2.57
CA THR A 160 -26.47 -1.89 3.89
C THR A 160 -27.20 -2.95 4.70
N ILE A 161 -26.44 -3.92 5.22
CA ILE A 161 -26.93 -5.01 6.07
C ILE A 161 -26.26 -4.91 7.43
N ASN A 162 -27.04 -4.83 8.48
CA ASN A 162 -26.55 -4.99 9.84
C ASN A 162 -26.55 -6.46 10.22
N GLY A 163 -25.37 -7.10 10.27
CA GLY A 163 -25.25 -8.53 10.52
C GLY A 163 -23.81 -9.02 10.49
N ASP A 164 -23.67 -10.32 10.64
CA ASP A 164 -22.38 -11.02 10.54
C ASP A 164 -22.08 -11.34 9.07
N GLY A 165 -20.89 -10.95 8.59
CA GLY A 165 -20.50 -11.15 7.19
C GLY A 165 -20.49 -12.61 6.74
N PRO A 166 -19.82 -13.53 7.46
CA PRO A 166 -19.86 -14.97 7.21
C PRO A 166 -21.27 -15.54 7.19
N GLU A 167 -22.13 -15.19 8.15
CA GLU A 167 -23.52 -15.65 8.20
C GLU A 167 -24.33 -15.13 6.99
N TYR A 168 -24.09 -13.89 6.57
CA TYR A 168 -24.71 -13.31 5.39
C TYR A 168 -24.34 -14.11 4.13
N ILE A 169 -23.05 -14.43 3.92
CA ILE A 169 -22.59 -15.23 2.77
C ILE A 169 -23.19 -16.64 2.81
N ALA A 170 -23.23 -17.27 3.98
CA ALA A 170 -23.80 -18.62 4.11
C ALA A 170 -25.30 -18.71 3.72
N GLY A 171 -26.05 -17.61 3.90
CA GLY A 171 -27.46 -17.50 3.53
C GLY A 171 -27.70 -16.85 2.16
N MET A 172 -26.67 -16.51 1.42
CA MET A 172 -26.77 -15.81 0.13
C MET A 172 -27.13 -16.79 -0.99
N GLU A 173 -28.19 -16.52 -1.74
CA GLU A 173 -28.62 -17.31 -2.90
C GLU A 173 -27.89 -16.88 -4.18
N ASP A 174 -27.64 -15.59 -4.34
CA ASP A 174 -26.92 -15.01 -5.48
C ASP A 174 -25.42 -15.32 -5.40
N HIS A 175 -24.73 -15.29 -6.55
CA HIS A 175 -23.26 -15.31 -6.59
C HIS A 175 -22.72 -13.89 -6.73
N ALA A 176 -21.72 -13.54 -5.89
CA ALA A 176 -20.98 -12.29 -6.02
C ALA A 176 -19.93 -12.41 -7.15
N SER A 177 -19.62 -11.30 -7.80
CA SER A 177 -18.45 -11.19 -8.69
C SER A 177 -17.17 -11.01 -7.90
N LEU A 178 -17.27 -10.37 -6.72
CA LEU A 178 -16.17 -10.13 -5.81
C LEU A 178 -16.65 -10.09 -4.35
N ILE A 179 -15.98 -10.83 -3.49
CA ILE A 179 -16.11 -10.67 -2.04
C ILE A 179 -14.86 -9.92 -1.55
N TYR A 180 -15.07 -8.85 -0.77
CA TYR A 180 -14.02 -8.11 -0.09
C TYR A 180 -14.06 -8.36 1.42
N ALA A 181 -12.89 -8.46 2.03
CA ALA A 181 -12.75 -8.55 3.47
C ALA A 181 -11.53 -7.75 4.00
N ASP A 182 -11.73 -7.01 5.07
CA ASP A 182 -10.71 -6.32 5.87
C ASP A 182 -10.87 -6.75 7.33
N PRO A 183 -10.49 -8.00 7.69
CA PRO A 183 -10.76 -8.53 9.01
C PRO A 183 -9.98 -7.78 10.09
N ALA A 184 -10.67 -7.45 11.18
CA ALA A 184 -10.08 -6.79 12.33
C ALA A 184 -9.17 -7.75 13.11
N ARG A 185 -8.11 -7.23 13.72
CA ARG A 185 -7.27 -8.02 14.63
C ARG A 185 -8.03 -8.33 15.91
N ARG A 186 -7.83 -9.53 16.45
CA ARG A 186 -8.32 -9.88 17.80
C ARG A 186 -7.37 -9.26 18.82
N ASP A 187 -7.83 -8.23 19.52
CA ASP A 187 -7.04 -7.55 20.56
C ASP A 187 -7.38 -8.09 21.96
N ASP A 188 -7.50 -9.41 22.14
CA ASP A 188 -7.88 -9.95 23.44
C ASP A 188 -6.80 -9.78 24.53
N HIS A 189 -5.53 -9.51 24.19
CA HIS A 189 -4.45 -9.38 25.18
C HIS A 189 -3.28 -8.45 24.79
N GLY A 190 -3.47 -7.46 23.90
CA GLY A 190 -2.42 -6.47 23.58
C GLY A 190 -1.15 -7.06 22.95
N GLY A 191 -1.19 -8.31 22.48
CA GLY A 191 -0.10 -8.96 21.80
C GLY A 191 0.03 -8.49 20.36
N ARG A 192 1.27 -8.42 19.84
CA ARG A 192 1.51 -8.18 18.41
C ARG A 192 1.14 -9.44 17.63
N THR A 193 -0.05 -9.44 17.05
CA THR A 193 -0.58 -10.52 16.22
C THR A 193 0.00 -10.42 14.81
N PHE A 194 0.58 -11.53 14.31
CA PHE A 194 1.26 -11.57 13.02
C PHE A 194 0.75 -12.69 12.09
N ALA A 195 -0.45 -13.25 12.37
CA ALA A 195 -1.05 -14.30 11.55
C ALA A 195 -2.44 -13.88 11.05
N ILE A 196 -2.87 -14.42 9.89
CA ILE A 196 -4.22 -14.21 9.35
C ILE A 196 -5.26 -14.86 10.25
N SER A 197 -4.93 -16.02 10.85
CA SER A 197 -5.77 -16.74 11.80
C SER A 197 -6.14 -15.94 13.06
N ASP A 198 -5.37 -14.91 13.38
CA ASP A 198 -5.58 -14.07 14.55
C ASP A 198 -6.56 -12.90 14.27
N CYS A 199 -7.21 -12.91 13.12
CA CYS A 199 -8.18 -11.89 12.72
C CYS A 199 -9.63 -12.33 12.98
N THR A 200 -10.55 -11.38 12.98
CA THR A 200 -12.00 -11.63 13.08
C THR A 200 -12.70 -10.90 11.91
N PRO A 201 -13.47 -11.65 11.08
CA PRO A 201 -13.61 -13.11 11.07
C PRO A 201 -12.30 -13.84 10.74
N ASP A 202 -12.18 -15.11 11.16
CA ASP A 202 -11.09 -16.01 10.73
C ASP A 202 -11.29 -16.39 9.25
N ILE A 203 -10.67 -15.61 8.37
CA ILE A 203 -10.85 -15.77 6.92
C ILE A 203 -10.36 -17.12 6.42
N LEU A 204 -9.28 -17.68 7.00
CA LEU A 204 -8.77 -18.97 6.52
C LEU A 204 -9.79 -20.09 6.72
N SER A 205 -10.52 -20.07 7.83
CA SER A 205 -11.53 -21.09 8.15
C SER A 205 -12.76 -21.02 7.24
N ILE A 206 -13.10 -19.85 6.72
CA ILE A 206 -14.31 -19.62 5.89
C ILE A 206 -13.99 -19.46 4.39
N LEU A 207 -12.72 -19.45 4.01
CA LEU A 207 -12.30 -19.11 2.65
C LEU A 207 -12.92 -20.02 1.57
N GLY A 208 -13.05 -21.31 1.85
CA GLY A 208 -13.74 -22.23 0.96
C GLY A 208 -15.19 -21.87 0.73
N MET A 209 -15.91 -21.43 1.78
CA MET A 209 -17.28 -20.94 1.67
C MET A 209 -17.34 -19.65 0.82
N LEU A 210 -16.44 -18.68 1.07
CA LEU A 210 -16.40 -17.44 0.30
C LEU A 210 -16.19 -17.71 -1.19
N LEU A 211 -15.24 -18.59 -1.52
CA LEU A 211 -14.94 -19.00 -2.91
C LEU A 211 -16.04 -19.84 -3.55
N ASN A 212 -16.98 -20.41 -2.77
CA ASN A 212 -18.19 -21.02 -3.31
C ASN A 212 -19.21 -19.99 -3.83
N HIS A 213 -19.14 -18.75 -3.28
CA HIS A 213 -20.10 -17.68 -3.60
C HIS A 213 -19.49 -16.58 -4.48
N ALA A 214 -18.17 -16.60 -4.75
CA ALA A 214 -17.54 -15.67 -5.67
C ALA A 214 -16.31 -16.28 -6.34
N PRO A 215 -16.02 -15.93 -7.61
CA PRO A 215 -14.80 -16.35 -8.29
C PRO A 215 -13.54 -15.75 -7.66
N HIS A 216 -13.67 -14.57 -7.04
CA HIS A 216 -12.57 -13.85 -6.42
C HIS A 216 -12.90 -13.39 -5.00
N VAL A 217 -11.95 -13.57 -4.09
CA VAL A 217 -11.93 -12.96 -2.76
C VAL A 217 -10.76 -12.01 -2.68
N MET A 218 -11.02 -10.74 -2.41
CA MET A 218 -9.99 -9.73 -2.20
C MET A 218 -9.85 -9.47 -0.70
N LEU A 219 -8.69 -9.83 -0.15
CA LEU A 219 -8.42 -9.77 1.28
C LEU A 219 -7.38 -8.69 1.59
N LYS A 220 -7.76 -7.73 2.41
CA LYS A 220 -6.85 -6.72 2.94
C LYS A 220 -6.21 -7.21 4.22
N LEU A 221 -4.90 -7.08 4.30
CA LEU A 221 -4.07 -7.54 5.41
C LEU A 221 -3.19 -6.41 5.94
N SER A 222 -2.76 -6.56 7.18
CA SER A 222 -1.82 -5.64 7.82
C SER A 222 -0.50 -5.56 7.03
N PRO A 223 0.08 -4.35 6.85
CA PRO A 223 1.40 -4.20 6.23
C PRO A 223 2.53 -4.83 7.06
N MET A 224 2.27 -5.20 8.32
CA MET A 224 3.25 -5.87 9.18
C MET A 224 3.41 -7.36 8.86
N LEU A 225 2.40 -7.98 8.21
CA LEU A 225 2.48 -9.39 7.80
C LEU A 225 3.55 -9.61 6.74
N ASP A 226 4.24 -10.75 6.82
CA ASP A 226 5.08 -11.24 5.71
C ASP A 226 4.17 -11.73 4.59
N TRP A 227 4.29 -11.15 3.40
CA TRP A 227 3.40 -11.48 2.29
C TRP A 227 3.60 -12.91 1.78
N ARG A 228 4.83 -13.45 1.85
CA ARG A 228 5.12 -14.83 1.43
C ARG A 228 4.49 -15.82 2.41
N LYS A 229 4.53 -15.50 3.71
CA LYS A 229 3.82 -16.29 4.72
C LYS A 229 2.31 -16.23 4.50
N ALA A 230 1.76 -15.06 4.22
CA ALA A 230 0.33 -14.90 3.94
C ALA A 230 -0.11 -15.75 2.74
N VAL A 231 0.65 -15.73 1.63
CA VAL A 231 0.40 -16.58 0.45
C VAL A 231 0.41 -18.05 0.84
N ARG A 232 1.40 -18.50 1.59
CA ARG A 232 1.50 -19.90 2.04
C ARG A 232 0.32 -20.31 2.91
N ASP A 233 0.00 -19.50 3.95
CA ASP A 233 -1.10 -19.80 4.88
C ASP A 233 -2.45 -19.90 4.12
N ILE A 234 -2.68 -19.04 3.11
CA ILE A 234 -3.86 -19.10 2.24
C ILE A 234 -3.83 -20.37 1.36
N SER A 235 -2.69 -20.70 0.75
CA SER A 235 -2.55 -21.85 -0.13
C SER A 235 -2.74 -23.19 0.62
N GLU A 236 -2.42 -23.24 1.89
CA GLU A 236 -2.66 -24.42 2.75
C GLU A 236 -4.16 -24.74 2.94
N THR A 237 -5.07 -23.78 2.66
CA THR A 237 -6.53 -24.01 2.65
C THR A 237 -7.01 -24.67 1.36
N GLY A 238 -6.16 -24.85 0.35
CA GLY A 238 -6.50 -25.33 -0.98
C GLY A 238 -6.90 -24.22 -1.97
N ALA A 239 -6.90 -22.95 -1.54
CA ALA A 239 -7.16 -21.81 -2.41
C ALA A 239 -5.89 -21.34 -3.12
N THR A 240 -6.04 -20.63 -4.24
CA THR A 240 -4.94 -20.07 -5.01
C THR A 240 -4.86 -18.56 -4.82
N VAL A 241 -3.69 -18.02 -4.45
CA VAL A 241 -3.43 -16.58 -4.49
C VAL A 241 -2.93 -16.23 -5.89
N SER A 242 -3.70 -15.44 -6.63
CA SER A 242 -3.34 -15.00 -7.98
C SER A 242 -2.56 -13.70 -7.99
N GLU A 243 -2.80 -12.82 -7.02
CA GLU A 243 -2.15 -11.51 -6.94
C GLU A 243 -1.86 -11.10 -5.50
N VAL A 244 -0.71 -10.46 -5.29
CA VAL A 244 -0.35 -9.75 -4.06
C VAL A 244 -0.02 -8.31 -4.40
N HIS A 245 -0.69 -7.37 -3.76
CA HIS A 245 -0.43 -5.95 -3.90
C HIS A 245 0.14 -5.40 -2.59
N ILE A 246 1.32 -4.83 -2.67
CA ILE A 246 2.00 -4.16 -1.57
C ILE A 246 1.78 -2.67 -1.76
N VAL A 247 0.83 -2.10 -1.02
CA VAL A 247 0.39 -0.73 -1.23
C VAL A 247 1.06 0.21 -0.24
N ALA A 248 1.81 1.17 -0.76
CA ALA A 248 2.49 2.20 0.01
C ALA A 248 2.05 3.60 -0.42
N THR A 249 2.01 4.52 0.52
CA THR A 249 1.69 5.93 0.30
C THR A 249 2.57 6.79 1.20
N ALA A 250 3.08 7.88 0.67
CA ALA A 250 3.96 8.83 1.37
C ALA A 250 5.18 8.15 2.02
N GLY A 251 5.75 7.16 1.33
CA GLY A 251 6.95 6.45 1.77
C GLY A 251 6.73 5.40 2.86
N GLU A 252 5.48 5.02 3.14
CA GLU A 252 5.12 4.02 4.14
C GLU A 252 4.20 2.95 3.56
N CYS A 253 4.50 1.66 3.80
CA CYS A 253 3.62 0.56 3.42
C CYS A 253 2.37 0.61 4.30
N LYS A 254 1.19 0.72 3.68
CA LYS A 254 -0.10 0.90 4.37
C LYS A 254 -0.88 -0.39 4.51
N GLU A 255 -0.83 -1.26 3.52
CA GLU A 255 -1.59 -2.51 3.50
C GLU A 255 -0.96 -3.52 2.54
N LEU A 256 -1.26 -4.78 2.77
CA LEU A 256 -1.15 -5.86 1.80
C LEU A 256 -2.56 -6.18 1.30
N LEU A 257 -2.70 -6.40 -0.01
CA LEU A 257 -3.95 -6.83 -0.60
C LEU A 257 -3.67 -8.12 -1.36
N THR A 258 -4.45 -9.17 -1.12
CA THR A 258 -4.35 -10.43 -1.87
C THR A 258 -5.62 -10.67 -2.66
N VAL A 259 -5.47 -11.13 -3.88
CA VAL A 259 -6.57 -11.66 -4.71
C VAL A 259 -6.48 -13.15 -4.70
N ILE A 260 -7.55 -13.80 -4.25
CA ILE A 260 -7.65 -15.24 -4.03
C ILE A 260 -8.72 -15.79 -4.96
N CYS A 261 -8.46 -16.92 -5.61
CA CYS A 261 -9.39 -17.61 -6.48
C CYS A 261 -9.40 -19.10 -6.17
N ARG A 262 -10.45 -19.79 -6.62
CA ARG A 262 -10.55 -21.24 -6.48
C ARG A 262 -9.69 -21.95 -7.51
N GLU A 263 -9.78 -21.50 -8.75
CA GLU A 263 -9.12 -22.13 -9.88
C GLU A 263 -7.61 -21.82 -9.86
N PRO A 264 -6.77 -22.74 -10.36
CA PRO A 264 -5.35 -22.48 -10.52
C PRO A 264 -5.14 -21.22 -11.37
N ALA A 265 -4.37 -20.26 -10.84
CA ALA A 265 -3.96 -19.09 -11.60
C ALA A 265 -2.73 -19.42 -12.46
N ASN A 266 -2.51 -18.65 -13.53
CA ASN A 266 -1.30 -18.72 -14.37
C ASN A 266 -0.08 -18.07 -13.67
N GLY A 267 0.21 -18.52 -12.44
CA GLY A 267 1.27 -17.95 -11.61
C GLY A 267 0.78 -16.90 -10.61
N LEU A 268 1.66 -16.49 -9.71
CA LEU A 268 1.43 -15.46 -8.71
C LEU A 268 2.05 -14.14 -9.17
N ARG A 269 1.23 -13.10 -9.34
CA ARG A 269 1.68 -11.76 -9.72
C ARG A 269 1.85 -10.86 -8.49
N ILE A 270 2.94 -10.13 -8.44
CA ILE A 270 3.27 -9.20 -7.35
C ILE A 270 3.23 -7.77 -7.87
N PHE A 271 2.53 -6.90 -7.16
CA PHE A 271 2.40 -5.46 -7.47
C PHE A 271 2.97 -4.63 -6.32
N CYS A 272 4.07 -3.94 -6.58
CA CYS A 272 4.64 -2.96 -5.64
C CYS A 272 4.13 -1.57 -6.00
N VAL A 273 3.16 -1.07 -5.25
CA VAL A 273 2.46 0.19 -5.52
C VAL A 273 2.91 1.26 -4.54
N ASN A 274 3.31 2.42 -5.04
CA ASN A 274 3.69 3.57 -4.21
C ASN A 274 3.33 4.89 -4.90
N ASP A 275 2.36 5.63 -4.35
CA ASP A 275 1.96 6.96 -4.83
C ASP A 275 1.78 7.05 -6.37
N GLY A 276 1.12 6.07 -6.98
CA GLY A 276 0.87 6.03 -8.43
C GLY A 276 1.98 5.38 -9.26
N THR A 277 3.12 5.02 -8.68
CA THR A 277 4.15 4.20 -9.32
C THR A 277 3.89 2.73 -9.00
N THR A 278 3.92 1.86 -10.02
CA THR A 278 3.75 0.41 -9.86
C THR A 278 4.92 -0.33 -10.49
N VAL A 279 5.49 -1.27 -9.74
CA VAL A 279 6.39 -2.31 -10.26
C VAL A 279 5.65 -3.62 -10.17
N GLU A 280 5.47 -4.27 -11.30
CA GLU A 280 4.80 -5.56 -11.42
C GLU A 280 5.80 -6.63 -11.87
N TYR A 281 5.65 -7.85 -11.31
CA TYR A 281 6.47 -9.01 -11.70
C TYR A 281 5.78 -10.31 -11.31
N ASP A 282 6.15 -11.42 -11.98
CA ASP A 282 5.72 -12.75 -11.61
C ASP A 282 6.61 -13.30 -10.49
N ALA A 283 6.00 -13.97 -9.51
CA ALA A 283 6.73 -14.44 -8.32
C ALA A 283 7.82 -15.49 -8.64
N ASP A 284 7.69 -16.19 -9.77
CA ASP A 284 8.64 -17.15 -10.31
C ASP A 284 9.64 -16.53 -11.30
N GLU A 285 9.55 -15.22 -11.57
CA GLU A 285 10.51 -14.51 -12.40
C GLU A 285 11.93 -14.72 -11.85
N THR A 286 12.69 -15.59 -12.52
CA THR A 286 14.06 -15.90 -12.12
C THR A 286 14.96 -14.70 -12.41
N VAL A 287 15.40 -14.06 -11.35
CA VAL A 287 16.39 -13.00 -11.43
C VAL A 287 17.74 -13.60 -11.06
N PRO A 288 18.78 -13.38 -11.85
CA PRO A 288 20.13 -13.75 -11.43
C PRO A 288 20.39 -13.15 -10.04
N GLU A 289 20.79 -13.99 -9.08
CA GLU A 289 21.32 -13.48 -7.83
C GLU A 289 22.36 -12.42 -8.18
N PRO A 290 22.31 -11.21 -7.60
CA PRO A 290 23.33 -10.23 -7.83
C PRO A 290 24.65 -10.91 -7.51
N SER A 291 25.49 -11.06 -8.52
CA SER A 291 26.81 -11.66 -8.39
C SER A 291 27.48 -10.95 -7.20
N SER A 292 27.60 -11.65 -6.09
CA SER A 292 28.51 -11.28 -5.02
C SER A 292 29.92 -11.56 -5.54
N ALA A 293 30.30 -10.83 -6.59
CA ALA A 293 31.68 -10.79 -6.99
C ALA A 293 32.43 -10.26 -5.76
N ALA A 294 33.19 -11.15 -5.14
CA ALA A 294 34.21 -10.79 -4.18
C ALA A 294 35.21 -9.88 -4.93
N GLY A 295 34.83 -8.63 -5.11
CA GLY A 295 35.61 -7.58 -5.73
C GLY A 295 36.20 -6.67 -4.66
N CYS A 296 37.32 -6.11 -4.91
CA CYS A 296 38.02 -5.19 -4.00
C CYS A 296 37.10 -4.11 -3.44
N PRO A 297 37.28 -3.72 -2.17
CA PRO A 297 36.42 -2.73 -1.46
C PRO A 297 36.26 -1.39 -2.17
N ASP A 298 37.21 -1.01 -3.02
CA ASP A 298 37.21 0.27 -3.73
C ASP A 298 36.39 0.30 -5.02
N GLU A 299 35.94 -0.87 -5.53
CA GLU A 299 35.15 -0.97 -6.77
C GLU A 299 33.62 -0.96 -6.52
N ASP A 300 33.21 -1.06 -5.26
CA ASP A 300 31.79 -1.20 -4.91
C ASP A 300 30.98 0.08 -5.19
N ILE A 301 31.59 1.24 -5.22
CA ILE A 301 30.93 2.50 -5.52
C ILE A 301 31.66 3.20 -6.67
N PRO A 302 30.97 3.54 -7.76
CA PRO A 302 31.58 4.32 -8.82
C PRO A 302 32.12 5.64 -8.29
N ALA A 303 33.30 6.07 -8.78
CA ALA A 303 33.80 7.39 -8.46
C ALA A 303 32.78 8.46 -8.86
N PRO A 304 32.59 9.51 -8.04
CA PRO A 304 31.74 10.64 -8.41
C PRO A 304 32.23 11.33 -9.71
N PRO A 305 31.30 11.78 -10.57
CA PRO A 305 29.86 11.78 -10.41
C PRO A 305 29.21 10.40 -10.67
N CYS A 306 28.38 9.98 -9.75
CA CYS A 306 27.55 8.78 -9.86
C CYS A 306 26.22 9.00 -9.13
N TYR A 307 25.35 8.03 -9.18
CA TYR A 307 24.01 8.13 -8.57
C TYR A 307 23.80 7.01 -7.56
N VAL A 308 23.11 7.36 -6.47
CA VAL A 308 22.60 6.40 -5.48
C VAL A 308 21.09 6.43 -5.46
N TYR A 309 20.49 5.25 -5.32
CA TYR A 309 19.03 5.06 -5.33
C TYR A 309 18.59 4.37 -4.05
N GLU A 310 17.48 4.83 -3.51
CA GLU A 310 16.81 4.21 -2.39
C GLU A 310 15.41 3.77 -2.84
N PRO A 311 15.11 2.46 -2.87
CA PRO A 311 13.81 1.95 -3.26
C PRO A 311 12.68 2.51 -2.40
N ASN A 312 11.50 2.62 -2.97
CA ASN A 312 10.29 3.01 -2.24
C ASN A 312 9.84 1.91 -1.26
N ALA A 313 8.88 2.24 -0.39
CA ALA A 313 8.46 1.36 0.69
C ALA A 313 7.83 0.04 0.20
N SER A 314 7.12 0.03 -0.94
CA SER A 314 6.52 -1.19 -1.48
C SER A 314 7.58 -2.16 -2.01
N VAL A 315 8.58 -1.67 -2.74
CA VAL A 315 9.73 -2.47 -3.20
C VAL A 315 10.55 -3.00 -2.02
N MET A 316 10.77 -2.16 -1.00
CA MET A 316 11.44 -2.58 0.23
C MET A 316 10.70 -3.74 0.92
N LYS A 317 9.38 -3.67 0.99
CA LYS A 317 8.53 -4.72 1.58
C LYS A 317 8.48 -5.99 0.72
N ALA A 318 8.47 -5.85 -0.60
CA ALA A 318 8.51 -6.96 -1.55
C ALA A 318 9.81 -7.76 -1.45
N GLY A 319 10.93 -7.08 -1.21
CA GLY A 319 12.26 -7.69 -1.16
C GLY A 319 12.77 -8.16 -2.53
N CYS A 320 12.27 -7.59 -3.64
CA CYS A 320 12.61 -7.96 -5.01
C CYS A 320 13.88 -7.24 -5.52
N PHE A 321 14.93 -7.17 -4.69
CA PHE A 321 16.10 -6.34 -4.97
C PHE A 321 16.90 -6.78 -6.18
N GLY A 322 17.03 -8.08 -6.43
CA GLY A 322 17.68 -8.60 -7.62
C GLY A 322 16.95 -8.21 -8.91
N LEU A 323 15.62 -8.30 -8.90
CA LEU A 323 14.79 -7.85 -10.01
C LEU A 323 14.99 -6.35 -10.29
N ILE A 324 14.99 -5.51 -9.26
CA ILE A 324 15.24 -4.08 -9.39
C ILE A 324 16.64 -3.82 -9.97
N ALA A 325 17.65 -4.51 -9.47
CA ALA A 325 19.02 -4.38 -9.99
C ALA A 325 19.08 -4.69 -11.48
N SER A 326 18.51 -5.82 -11.91
CA SER A 326 18.49 -6.27 -13.30
C SER A 326 17.66 -5.33 -14.20
N ARG A 327 16.42 -5.04 -13.81
CA ARG A 327 15.45 -4.27 -14.65
C ARG A 327 15.89 -2.82 -14.88
N TYR A 328 16.53 -2.21 -13.88
CA TYR A 328 16.96 -0.81 -13.95
C TYR A 328 18.47 -0.64 -14.24
N GLY A 329 19.21 -1.72 -14.40
CA GLY A 329 20.64 -1.66 -14.69
C GLY A 329 21.43 -0.98 -13.56
N VAL A 330 21.01 -1.17 -12.33
CA VAL A 330 21.66 -0.61 -11.12
C VAL A 330 22.29 -1.73 -10.29
N ARG A 331 23.34 -1.42 -9.56
CA ARG A 331 24.04 -2.39 -8.71
C ARG A 331 23.75 -2.12 -7.23
N GLN A 332 23.38 -3.14 -6.49
CA GLN A 332 23.20 -3.04 -5.04
C GLN A 332 24.56 -2.88 -4.33
N ILE A 333 24.68 -1.93 -3.40
CA ILE A 333 25.93 -1.66 -2.66
C ILE A 333 26.34 -2.84 -1.81
N SER A 334 25.39 -3.41 -1.06
CA SER A 334 25.54 -4.67 -0.34
C SER A 334 24.16 -5.28 -0.09
N ARG A 335 24.12 -6.57 0.19
CA ARG A 335 22.86 -7.32 0.39
C ARG A 335 21.92 -6.63 1.42
N ASP A 336 22.50 -6.13 2.52
CA ASP A 336 21.71 -5.59 3.63
C ASP A 336 21.57 -4.06 3.60
N SER A 337 22.23 -3.38 2.63
CA SER A 337 22.12 -1.92 2.49
C SER A 337 20.81 -1.48 1.88
N HIS A 338 20.28 -2.28 0.95
CA HIS A 338 19.11 -1.94 0.12
C HIS A 338 19.25 -0.60 -0.60
N LEU A 339 20.49 -0.18 -0.85
CA LEU A 339 20.84 0.98 -1.67
C LEU A 339 21.47 0.50 -2.96
N PHE A 340 21.18 1.21 -4.05
CA PHE A 340 21.71 0.88 -5.37
C PHE A 340 22.53 2.03 -5.92
N VAL A 341 23.47 1.73 -6.81
CA VAL A 341 24.33 2.72 -7.46
C VAL A 341 24.39 2.48 -8.96
N SER A 342 24.56 3.57 -9.71
CA SER A 342 24.94 3.52 -11.12
C SER A 342 25.80 4.70 -11.51
N ARG A 343 26.54 4.59 -12.61
CA ARG A 343 27.31 5.72 -13.18
C ARG A 343 26.39 6.71 -13.87
N ASN A 344 25.36 6.23 -14.53
CA ASN A 344 24.41 7.03 -15.28
C ASN A 344 23.12 7.22 -14.50
N ALA A 345 22.44 8.34 -14.73
CA ALA A 345 21.13 8.58 -14.15
C ALA A 345 20.09 7.63 -14.75
N VAL A 346 19.34 6.94 -13.88
CA VAL A 346 18.16 6.12 -14.24
C VAL A 346 16.90 6.90 -13.92
N GLY A 347 16.08 7.20 -14.93
CA GLY A 347 14.93 8.08 -14.81
C GLY A 347 13.76 7.48 -14.00
N ASP A 348 13.43 6.25 -14.31
CA ASP A 348 12.19 5.58 -13.88
C ASP A 348 12.39 4.65 -12.67
N PHE A 349 13.48 4.83 -11.92
CA PHE A 349 13.74 4.01 -10.74
C PHE A 349 12.60 4.15 -9.72
N PRO A 350 12.06 3.03 -9.20
CA PRO A 350 10.93 3.05 -8.27
C PRO A 350 11.38 3.43 -6.84
N GLY A 351 11.75 4.69 -6.65
CA GLY A 351 12.28 5.20 -5.41
C GLY A 351 12.85 6.60 -5.51
N ARG A 352 13.75 6.93 -4.59
CA ARG A 352 14.44 8.22 -4.57
C ARG A 352 15.80 8.11 -5.23
N ARG A 353 16.17 9.13 -6.03
CA ARG A 353 17.46 9.25 -6.69
C ARG A 353 18.25 10.43 -6.14
N PHE A 354 19.54 10.23 -5.98
CA PHE A 354 20.45 11.27 -5.51
C PHE A 354 21.76 11.24 -6.31
N ALA A 355 22.28 12.41 -6.65
CA ALA A 355 23.60 12.55 -7.26
C ALA A 355 24.67 12.54 -6.16
N VAL A 356 25.59 11.60 -6.23
CA VAL A 356 26.72 11.48 -5.29
C VAL A 356 27.80 12.48 -5.67
N THR A 357 28.12 13.38 -4.76
CA THR A 357 29.17 14.40 -4.95
C THR A 357 30.49 14.01 -4.31
N ALA A 358 30.44 13.20 -3.24
CA ALA A 358 31.62 12.68 -2.58
C ALA A 358 31.32 11.37 -1.83
N VAL A 359 32.32 10.54 -1.69
CA VAL A 359 32.31 9.34 -0.83
C VAL A 359 33.39 9.56 0.24
N THR A 360 33.06 9.29 1.49
CA THR A 360 33.99 9.42 2.61
C THR A 360 33.75 8.32 3.65
N THR A 361 34.69 8.17 4.56
CA THR A 361 34.58 7.27 5.71
C THR A 361 34.33 8.05 7.00
N MET A 362 34.35 7.38 8.15
CA MET A 362 34.29 8.07 9.46
C MET A 362 35.63 8.66 9.89
N ASN A 363 36.63 8.76 8.99
CA ASN A 363 37.92 9.39 9.25
C ASN A 363 37.74 10.90 9.46
N LYS A 364 38.21 11.40 10.59
CA LYS A 364 38.01 12.81 10.98
C LYS A 364 38.57 13.81 9.98
N LYS A 365 39.73 13.53 9.37
CA LYS A 365 40.38 14.43 8.41
C LYS A 365 39.58 14.49 7.09
N GLU A 366 39.13 13.36 6.61
CA GLU A 366 38.28 13.26 5.41
C GLU A 366 36.94 13.95 5.62
N LEU A 367 36.26 13.66 6.74
CA LEU A 367 35.00 14.28 7.08
C LEU A 367 35.07 15.80 7.13
N ARG A 368 36.11 16.35 7.74
CA ARG A 368 36.29 17.81 7.78
C ARG A 368 36.45 18.44 6.41
N ARG A 369 37.17 17.75 5.52
CA ARG A 369 37.33 18.18 4.13
C ARG A 369 36.03 18.09 3.35
N THR A 370 35.36 16.95 3.42
CA THR A 370 34.18 16.63 2.60
C THR A 370 32.94 17.41 3.06
N LEU A 371 32.78 17.63 4.36
CA LEU A 371 31.65 18.36 4.93
C LEU A 371 31.97 19.84 5.25
N SER A 372 33.04 20.36 4.66
CA SER A 372 33.40 21.80 4.86
C SER A 372 32.25 22.68 4.37
N GLY A 373 31.76 23.58 5.24
CA GLY A 373 30.64 24.48 4.94
C GLY A 373 29.24 23.84 5.06
N VAL A 374 29.11 22.54 5.26
CA VAL A 374 27.81 21.90 5.51
C VAL A 374 27.44 22.03 6.97
N THR A 375 26.33 22.72 7.26
CA THR A 375 25.79 22.92 8.63
C THR A 375 24.51 22.11 8.87
N LYS A 376 23.80 21.70 7.78
CA LYS A 376 22.55 20.95 7.82
C LYS A 376 22.60 19.82 6.80
N ALA A 377 22.03 18.66 7.15
CA ALA A 377 21.88 17.57 6.20
C ALA A 377 20.69 16.64 6.56
N ASN A 378 20.11 16.04 5.54
CA ASN A 378 19.16 14.96 5.65
C ASN A 378 19.93 13.63 5.68
N ILE A 379 19.87 12.91 6.81
CA ILE A 379 20.67 11.71 7.03
C ILE A 379 19.80 10.48 6.96
N THR A 380 20.15 9.53 6.08
CA THR A 380 19.59 8.17 5.98
C THR A 380 20.66 7.17 6.39
N VAL A 381 20.28 6.19 7.20
CA VAL A 381 21.15 5.11 7.67
C VAL A 381 20.60 3.77 7.20
N ARG A 382 21.43 2.98 6.49
CA ARG A 382 21.11 1.65 6.00
C ARG A 382 22.30 0.72 6.25
N ASN A 383 22.12 -0.32 7.06
CA ASN A 383 23.18 -1.26 7.42
C ASN A 383 24.47 -0.54 7.90
N PHE A 384 24.35 0.27 8.93
CA PHE A 384 25.44 1.08 9.47
C PHE A 384 25.47 0.95 11.00
N PRO A 385 26.65 0.96 11.67
CA PRO A 385 26.74 0.65 13.11
C PRO A 385 26.20 1.74 14.03
N MET A 386 25.64 2.83 13.50
CA MET A 386 25.03 3.93 14.25
C MET A 386 23.65 4.26 13.72
N ASN A 387 22.72 4.63 14.59
CA ASN A 387 21.44 5.20 14.17
C ASN A 387 21.59 6.66 13.71
N THR A 388 20.56 7.16 13.02
CA THR A 388 20.53 8.51 12.45
C THR A 388 20.81 9.60 13.49
N ALA A 389 20.23 9.52 14.70
CA ALA A 389 20.40 10.53 15.75
C ALA A 389 21.85 10.57 16.27
N THR A 390 22.46 9.40 16.46
CA THR A 390 23.86 9.29 16.91
C THR A 390 24.83 9.79 15.83
N LEU A 391 24.59 9.40 14.56
CA LEU A 391 25.42 9.86 13.45
C LEU A 391 25.31 11.40 13.29
N ARG A 392 24.12 11.97 13.35
CA ARG A 392 23.86 13.41 13.30
C ARG A 392 24.65 14.17 14.35
N ARG A 393 24.59 13.71 15.61
CA ARG A 393 25.37 14.32 16.72
C ARG A 393 26.86 14.24 16.46
N ARG A 394 27.36 13.11 15.96
CA ARG A 394 28.80 12.90 15.69
C ARG A 394 29.30 13.78 14.56
N LEU A 395 28.50 14.00 13.53
CA LEU A 395 28.80 14.90 12.41
C LEU A 395 28.58 16.37 12.75
N LYS A 396 27.91 16.68 13.86
CA LYS A 396 27.54 18.05 14.31
C LYS A 396 26.68 18.80 13.28
N LEU A 397 25.72 18.11 12.64
CA LEU A 397 24.86 18.68 11.63
C LEU A 397 23.43 18.87 12.18
N ALA A 398 22.79 19.98 11.79
CA ALA A 398 21.36 20.16 12.01
C ALA A 398 20.56 19.39 10.95
N GLU A 399 19.26 19.21 11.18
CA GLU A 399 18.35 18.57 10.21
C GLU A 399 17.94 19.52 9.10
N GLY A 400 17.75 18.97 7.87
CA GLY A 400 17.31 19.72 6.70
C GLY A 400 18.44 20.18 5.78
N GLY A 401 18.17 21.19 4.94
CA GLY A 401 19.06 21.65 3.88
C GLY A 401 19.03 20.75 2.64
N ASP A 402 19.89 21.07 1.67
CA ASP A 402 19.91 20.41 0.36
C ASP A 402 20.92 19.25 0.28
N THR A 403 21.76 19.10 1.32
CA THR A 403 22.70 17.98 1.42
C THR A 403 22.02 16.74 1.99
N TYR A 404 22.22 15.61 1.33
CA TYR A 404 21.80 14.28 1.80
C TYR A 404 23.03 13.45 2.13
N ILE A 405 22.99 12.73 3.24
CA ILE A 405 24.06 11.81 3.65
C ILE A 405 23.47 10.42 3.80
N MET A 406 23.92 9.49 2.98
CA MET A 406 23.54 8.09 3.11
C MET A 406 24.69 7.30 3.72
N ALA A 407 24.48 6.83 4.95
CA ALA A 407 25.44 6.02 5.68
C ALA A 407 25.12 4.54 5.47
N THR A 408 26.11 3.77 4.99
CA THR A 408 25.92 2.35 4.70
C THR A 408 27.23 1.58 4.86
N THR A 409 27.12 0.25 4.75
CA THR A 409 28.25 -0.67 4.74
C THR A 409 28.32 -1.35 3.37
N THR A 410 29.49 -1.34 2.73
CA THR A 410 29.72 -2.00 1.44
C THR A 410 29.76 -3.52 1.58
N ALA A 411 29.76 -4.25 0.48
CA ALA A 411 29.89 -5.70 0.46
C ALA A 411 31.22 -6.16 1.10
N GLY A 412 32.28 -5.37 0.99
CA GLY A 412 33.58 -5.60 1.64
C GLY A 412 33.62 -5.24 3.14
N GLY A 413 32.48 -4.81 3.73
CA GLY A 413 32.40 -4.48 5.16
C GLY A 413 32.86 -3.05 5.51
N CYS A 414 33.19 -2.21 4.53
CA CYS A 414 33.61 -0.83 4.78
C CYS A 414 32.43 0.07 5.09
N HIS A 415 32.53 0.84 6.18
CA HIS A 415 31.53 1.84 6.56
C HIS A 415 31.78 3.15 5.83
N ILE A 416 30.85 3.56 4.98
CA ILE A 416 30.97 4.74 4.13
C ILE A 416 29.81 5.71 4.31
N LEU A 417 30.08 6.96 3.96
CA LEU A 417 29.09 8.02 3.84
C LEU A 417 29.09 8.54 2.41
N LEU A 418 27.95 8.44 1.75
CA LEU A 418 27.70 9.04 0.44
C LEU A 418 27.13 10.42 0.66
N ILE A 419 27.83 11.44 0.22
CA ILE A 419 27.39 12.83 0.27
C ILE A 419 26.71 13.14 -1.04
N CYS A 420 25.46 13.57 -0.99
CA CYS A 420 24.58 13.62 -2.15
C CYS A 420 23.76 14.90 -2.20
N ASN A 421 23.33 15.25 -3.39
CA ASN A 421 22.26 16.20 -3.67
C ASN A 421 21.06 15.45 -4.27
N LYS A 422 19.84 15.96 -4.08
CA LYS A 422 18.65 15.40 -4.73
C LYS A 422 18.79 15.56 -6.26
N ALA A 423 18.54 14.49 -7.02
CA ALA A 423 18.70 14.48 -8.48
C ALA A 423 17.35 14.30 -9.18
#